data_f070f4c609fc945b345657e4804e08e8
#
_entry.id   f070f4c609fc945b345657e4804e08e8
#
_cell.length_a   1.000
_cell.length_b   1.000
_cell.length_c   1.000
_cell.angle_alpha   90.00
_cell.angle_beta   90.00
_cell.angle_gamma   90.00
#
_symmetry.space_group_name_H-M   'P 1'
#
loop_
_entity.id
_entity.type
_entity.pdbx_description
1 polymer ?
#
loop_
_entity_poly.entity_id
_entity_poly.type
_entity_poly.pdbx_seq_one_letter_code
_entity_poly.pdbx_strand_id
1 'polypeptide(L)'
;MEDCRRYMRINKKNKGPMKYIIVLGDGMADEPIGKLGGRTPLQAADTPAMDWLAAHGRCGLLKTVPDGYHPGSEIANLSVLGYDLDRVFEGRGSLEAASMGVDIESGEMAMRCNLVCIENGRIKNHSAGHISTAEAAELIDFLQKELGGEDANFFRGVSYRHLLKLKGGDKRVDCTPPHDVPGTLFREVMVRPLVPEAVPTADRLNELILRSQQILPSHPVNRKRVAEGKDPANSIWPWSPGYKPRMETLAERYGIKSGVVISAVDLIRGIGVYAGLRPVEVEGATGLYDTNYEGKVQAAIEALHTHDFVYLHIEASDEAGHEGDVDLKVRTVEYLDHRVLKPLIDAVSR
;
A
#
# COMPACT_ATOMS: atom_id res chain seq x y z
N MET A 1 0.30 26.83 -32.03
CA MET A 1 -1.12 26.38 -31.91
C MET A 1 -1.60 25.54 -33.10
N GLU A 2 -0.98 25.60 -34.25
CA GLU A 2 -1.35 24.78 -35.42
C GLU A 2 -0.83 23.34 -35.35
N ASP A 3 0.31 23.09 -34.71
CA ASP A 3 0.87 21.74 -34.57
C ASP A 3 0.07 20.82 -33.63
N CYS A 4 -0.58 21.34 -32.62
CA CYS A 4 -1.45 20.57 -31.74
C CYS A 4 -2.68 19.99 -32.44
N ARG A 5 -3.15 20.66 -33.52
CA ARG A 5 -4.30 20.16 -34.31
C ARG A 5 -3.92 19.09 -35.29
N ARG A 6 -2.65 18.93 -35.62
CA ARG A 6 -2.16 17.89 -36.54
C ARG A 6 -2.08 16.52 -35.86
N TYR A 7 -1.74 16.48 -34.60
CA TYR A 7 -1.73 15.23 -33.77
C TYR A 7 -3.13 14.75 -33.38
N MET A 8 -4.11 15.65 -33.21
CA MET A 8 -5.53 15.25 -33.00
C MET A 8 -6.21 14.69 -34.26
N ARG A 9 -5.54 14.65 -35.42
CA ARG A 9 -6.06 14.03 -36.66
C ARG A 9 -5.73 12.58 -36.85
N ILE A 10 -4.92 11.97 -35.98
CA ILE A 10 -4.66 10.53 -35.99
C ILE A 10 -5.80 9.84 -35.21
N ASN A 11 -6.85 9.52 -35.89
CA ASN A 11 -8.01 8.69 -35.55
C ASN A 11 -9.37 9.36 -35.44
N LYS A 12 -9.77 10.05 -36.49
CA LYS A 12 -11.20 10.35 -36.72
C LYS A 12 -12.06 9.13 -37.05
N LYS A 13 -11.50 7.91 -37.10
CA LYS A 13 -12.24 6.69 -37.46
C LYS A 13 -12.72 5.86 -36.28
N ASN A 14 -12.15 5.97 -35.09
CA ASN A 14 -12.65 5.29 -33.89
C ASN A 14 -13.32 6.30 -32.95
N LYS A 15 -14.63 6.45 -33.05
CA LYS A 15 -15.46 7.26 -32.12
C LYS A 15 -15.79 6.46 -30.82
N GLY A 16 -14.84 5.72 -30.28
CA GLY A 16 -14.98 5.15 -28.95
C GLY A 16 -14.74 6.21 -27.87
N PRO A 17 -15.26 6.04 -26.65
CA PRO A 17 -14.95 6.92 -25.52
C PRO A 17 -13.43 6.96 -25.28
N MET A 18 -12.92 8.13 -24.88
CA MET A 18 -11.51 8.27 -24.52
C MET A 18 -11.20 7.40 -23.29
N LYS A 19 -10.08 6.71 -23.31
CA LYS A 19 -9.62 5.86 -22.22
C LYS A 19 -8.34 6.45 -21.64
N TYR A 20 -8.15 6.25 -20.35
CA TYR A 20 -7.03 6.83 -19.60
C TYR A 20 -6.26 5.73 -18.89
N ILE A 21 -4.97 5.87 -18.83
CA ILE A 21 -4.08 5.04 -18.02
C ILE A 21 -3.09 5.92 -17.28
N ILE A 22 -2.96 5.67 -15.98
CA ILE A 22 -1.83 6.16 -15.19
C ILE A 22 -0.89 4.98 -14.98
N VAL A 23 0.35 5.13 -15.40
CA VAL A 23 1.43 4.20 -15.06
C VAL A 23 2.31 4.89 -14.03
N LEU A 24 2.32 4.39 -12.83
CA LEU A 24 3.11 4.93 -11.72
C LEU A 24 4.32 4.01 -11.47
N GLY A 25 5.52 4.53 -11.67
CA GLY A 25 6.76 3.96 -11.16
C GLY A 25 7.06 4.59 -9.81
N ASP A 26 6.76 3.87 -8.73
CA ASP A 26 6.98 4.38 -7.38
C ASP A 26 8.47 4.42 -7.05
N GLY A 27 8.90 5.44 -6.31
CA GLY A 27 10.29 5.64 -5.95
C GLY A 27 11.26 5.85 -7.12
N MET A 28 10.79 6.11 -8.34
CA MET A 28 11.66 6.25 -9.52
C MET A 28 12.57 7.50 -9.46
N ALA A 29 12.05 8.60 -8.90
CA ALA A 29 12.82 9.82 -8.72
C ALA A 29 13.89 9.65 -7.63
N ASP A 30 15.04 10.30 -7.82
CA ASP A 30 16.14 10.30 -6.85
C ASP A 30 17.07 11.49 -7.06
N GLU A 31 17.98 11.69 -6.09
CA GLU A 31 19.04 12.67 -6.17
C GLU A 31 20.23 12.18 -7.03
N PRO A 32 21.09 13.09 -7.50
CA PRO A 32 22.33 12.72 -8.19
C PRO A 32 23.25 11.87 -7.32
N ILE A 33 23.70 10.72 -7.82
CA ILE A 33 24.49 9.73 -7.10
C ILE A 33 25.95 9.70 -7.61
N GLY A 34 26.93 9.77 -6.70
CA GLY A 34 28.35 9.76 -7.06
C GLY A 34 28.78 8.55 -7.88
N LYS A 35 28.27 7.33 -7.54
CA LYS A 35 28.52 6.08 -8.29
C LYS A 35 28.05 6.16 -9.76
N LEU A 36 27.06 7.01 -10.06
CA LEU A 36 26.53 7.24 -11.41
C LEU A 36 27.17 8.44 -12.11
N GLY A 37 28.29 8.93 -11.60
CA GLY A 37 28.97 10.12 -12.15
C GLY A 37 28.17 11.41 -11.93
N GLY A 38 27.43 11.54 -10.85
CA GLY A 38 26.60 12.69 -10.54
C GLY A 38 25.28 12.75 -11.30
N ARG A 39 24.85 11.65 -11.89
CA ARG A 39 23.52 11.52 -12.53
C ARG A 39 22.52 10.91 -11.55
N THR A 40 21.24 11.20 -11.74
CA THR A 40 20.17 10.45 -11.07
C THR A 40 20.03 9.06 -11.68
N PRO A 41 19.41 8.08 -10.98
CA PRO A 41 19.10 6.77 -11.57
C PRO A 41 18.33 6.88 -12.90
N LEU A 42 17.35 7.76 -12.98
CA LEU A 42 16.58 8.00 -14.21
C LEU A 42 17.46 8.55 -15.36
N GLN A 43 18.41 9.43 -15.05
CA GLN A 43 19.36 9.94 -16.07
C GLN A 43 20.39 8.90 -16.49
N ALA A 44 20.65 7.89 -15.67
CA ALA A 44 21.61 6.85 -15.95
C ALA A 44 21.02 5.65 -16.71
N ALA A 45 19.72 5.40 -16.52
CA ALA A 45 18.97 4.30 -17.11
C ALA A 45 18.76 4.49 -18.62
N ASP A 46 18.69 3.35 -19.35
CA ASP A 46 18.26 3.32 -20.76
C ASP A 46 16.73 3.30 -20.83
N THR A 47 16.13 4.41 -21.26
CA THR A 47 14.67 4.63 -21.18
C THR A 47 14.06 5.16 -22.49
N PRO A 48 14.22 4.43 -23.63
CA PRO A 48 13.76 4.93 -24.94
C PRO A 48 12.24 5.14 -25.03
N ALA A 49 11.43 4.34 -24.30
CA ALA A 49 9.98 4.53 -24.31
C ALA A 49 9.55 5.75 -23.49
N MET A 50 10.18 6.01 -22.34
CA MET A 50 9.97 7.25 -21.56
C MET A 50 10.41 8.48 -22.35
N ASP A 51 11.57 8.40 -23.00
CA ASP A 51 12.08 9.49 -23.85
C ASP A 51 11.13 9.81 -25.00
N TRP A 52 10.58 8.77 -25.62
CA TRP A 52 9.57 8.94 -26.66
C TRP A 52 8.31 9.62 -26.10
N LEU A 53 7.80 9.18 -24.94
CA LEU A 53 6.64 9.81 -24.29
C LEU A 53 6.92 11.27 -23.94
N ALA A 54 8.10 11.56 -23.40
CA ALA A 54 8.50 12.93 -23.04
C ALA A 54 8.59 13.84 -24.28
N ALA A 55 9.13 13.32 -25.37
CA ALA A 55 9.26 14.07 -26.63
C ALA A 55 7.91 14.35 -27.33
N HIS A 56 6.91 13.47 -27.13
CA HIS A 56 5.60 13.57 -27.79
C HIS A 56 4.48 14.04 -26.85
N GLY A 57 4.73 14.09 -25.55
CA GLY A 57 3.79 14.47 -24.52
C GLY A 57 4.05 15.86 -23.92
N ARG A 58 3.62 16.01 -22.69
CA ARG A 58 3.91 17.18 -21.84
C ARG A 58 4.54 16.69 -20.56
N CYS A 59 5.69 17.26 -20.20
CA CYS A 59 6.36 17.01 -18.94
C CYS A 59 6.00 18.09 -17.92
N GLY A 60 6.04 17.73 -16.64
CA GLY A 60 5.82 18.64 -15.53
C GLY A 60 6.32 18.05 -14.23
N LEU A 61 6.25 18.85 -13.17
CA LEU A 61 6.54 18.43 -11.80
C LEU A 61 5.25 18.40 -11.00
N LEU A 62 5.05 17.32 -10.26
CA LEU A 62 3.95 17.14 -9.32
C LEU A 62 4.53 16.98 -7.92
N LYS A 63 4.10 17.81 -6.97
CA LYS A 63 4.42 17.64 -5.55
C LYS A 63 3.47 16.60 -4.98
N THR A 64 3.95 15.37 -4.86
CA THR A 64 3.15 14.23 -4.40
C THR A 64 3.01 14.16 -2.89
N VAL A 65 3.96 14.75 -2.15
CA VAL A 65 3.90 14.87 -0.68
C VAL A 65 3.81 16.36 -0.35
N PRO A 66 2.62 16.90 0.00
CA PRO A 66 2.47 18.28 0.43
C PRO A 66 3.21 18.58 1.73
N ASP A 67 3.47 19.88 2.00
CA ASP A 67 4.12 20.31 3.22
C ASP A 67 3.26 19.93 4.44
N GLY A 68 3.91 19.44 5.48
CA GLY A 68 3.25 19.01 6.73
C GLY A 68 2.86 17.53 6.76
N TYR A 69 2.94 16.82 5.64
CA TYR A 69 2.71 15.37 5.60
C TYR A 69 4.01 14.59 5.69
N HIS A 70 3.97 13.47 6.42
CA HIS A 70 5.06 12.51 6.44
C HIS A 70 5.14 11.81 5.07
N PRO A 71 6.34 11.61 4.49
CA PRO A 71 6.49 10.85 3.25
C PRO A 71 5.94 9.43 3.39
N GLY A 72 5.09 9.04 2.43
CA GLY A 72 4.48 7.71 2.39
C GLY A 72 3.72 7.49 1.10
N SER A 73 3.67 6.24 0.63
CA SER A 73 2.99 5.87 -0.62
C SER A 73 1.50 6.21 -0.59
N GLU A 74 0.84 6.14 0.58
CA GLU A 74 -0.56 6.55 0.74
C GLU A 74 -0.77 8.03 0.41
N ILE A 75 0.12 8.88 0.89
CA ILE A 75 0.06 10.34 0.66
C ILE A 75 0.31 10.64 -0.81
N ALA A 76 1.38 10.07 -1.36
CA ALA A 76 1.78 10.29 -2.75
C ALA A 76 0.72 9.80 -3.74
N ASN A 77 0.17 8.59 -3.56
CA ASN A 77 -0.80 8.03 -4.48
C ASN A 77 -2.17 8.73 -4.41
N LEU A 78 -2.63 9.16 -3.23
CA LEU A 78 -3.82 10.01 -3.10
C LEU A 78 -3.63 11.35 -3.83
N SER A 79 -2.45 11.96 -3.70
CA SER A 79 -2.10 13.20 -4.42
C SER A 79 -2.08 13.02 -5.92
N VAL A 80 -1.50 11.91 -6.43
CA VAL A 80 -1.49 11.57 -7.87
C VAL A 80 -2.90 11.44 -8.42
N LEU A 81 -3.83 10.87 -7.66
CA LEU A 81 -5.25 10.76 -8.02
C LEU A 81 -6.03 12.06 -7.82
N GLY A 82 -5.36 13.13 -7.35
CA GLY A 82 -5.94 14.46 -7.22
C GLY A 82 -6.82 14.66 -5.99
N TYR A 83 -6.68 13.84 -4.95
CA TYR A 83 -7.42 14.00 -3.71
C TYR A 83 -6.80 15.06 -2.81
N ASP A 84 -7.67 15.78 -2.10
CA ASP A 84 -7.31 16.69 -1.02
C ASP A 84 -7.06 15.87 0.26
N LEU A 85 -5.80 15.74 0.66
CA LEU A 85 -5.38 14.91 1.77
C LEU A 85 -5.99 15.33 3.11
N ASP A 86 -6.18 16.64 3.33
CA ASP A 86 -6.79 17.17 4.56
C ASP A 86 -8.23 16.67 4.75
N ARG A 87 -8.88 16.26 3.66
CA ARG A 87 -10.26 15.78 3.67
C ARG A 87 -10.40 14.26 3.64
N VAL A 88 -9.45 13.58 2.99
CA VAL A 88 -9.62 12.15 2.69
C VAL A 88 -8.66 11.24 3.43
N PHE A 89 -7.52 11.74 3.91
CA PHE A 89 -6.55 10.88 4.57
C PHE A 89 -6.98 10.57 6.00
N GLU A 90 -7.28 9.29 6.26
CA GLU A 90 -7.76 8.83 7.55
C GLU A 90 -6.75 7.92 8.29
N GLY A 91 -5.77 7.36 7.59
CA GLY A 91 -4.78 6.43 8.12
C GLY A 91 -4.71 5.12 7.31
N ARG A 92 -3.61 4.39 7.45
CA ARG A 92 -3.35 3.16 6.67
C ARG A 92 -4.34 2.04 6.96
N GLY A 93 -4.80 1.91 8.21
CA GLY A 93 -5.70 0.82 8.60
C GLY A 93 -7.00 0.81 7.79
N SER A 94 -7.54 1.98 7.47
CA SER A 94 -8.76 2.08 6.65
C SER A 94 -8.51 1.67 5.20
N LEU A 95 -7.36 2.02 4.63
CA LEU A 95 -7.01 1.65 3.26
C LEU A 95 -6.75 0.14 3.13
N GLU A 96 -6.07 -0.46 4.11
CA GLU A 96 -5.85 -1.91 4.13
C GLU A 96 -7.18 -2.67 4.33
N ALA A 97 -8.10 -2.15 5.15
CA ALA A 97 -9.46 -2.70 5.27
C ALA A 97 -10.16 -2.80 3.92
N ALA A 98 -10.12 -1.73 3.14
CA ALA A 98 -10.72 -1.71 1.80
C ALA A 98 -10.08 -2.73 0.85
N SER A 99 -8.74 -2.86 0.87
CA SER A 99 -8.02 -3.86 0.08
C SER A 99 -8.44 -5.29 0.43
N MET A 100 -8.70 -5.55 1.71
CA MET A 100 -9.12 -6.86 2.23
C MET A 100 -10.63 -7.11 2.05
N GLY A 101 -11.39 -6.17 1.49
CA GLY A 101 -12.84 -6.26 1.37
C GLY A 101 -13.59 -6.13 2.70
N VAL A 102 -12.94 -5.58 3.73
CA VAL A 102 -13.54 -5.32 5.04
C VAL A 102 -14.15 -3.91 5.04
N ASP A 103 -15.47 -3.85 5.10
CA ASP A 103 -16.16 -2.56 5.20
C ASP A 103 -16.03 -1.96 6.60
N ILE A 104 -15.92 -0.64 6.65
CA ILE A 104 -15.90 0.15 7.88
C ILE A 104 -17.18 0.96 7.89
N GLU A 105 -18.06 0.65 8.83
CA GLU A 105 -19.33 1.35 9.00
C GLU A 105 -19.17 2.65 9.80
N SER A 106 -20.23 3.44 9.85
CA SER A 106 -20.24 4.65 10.68
C SER A 106 -20.04 4.28 12.15
N GLY A 107 -19.08 4.92 12.81
CA GLY A 107 -18.73 4.64 14.20
C GLY A 107 -17.76 3.48 14.38
N GLU A 108 -17.23 2.91 13.29
CA GLU A 108 -16.15 1.92 13.34
C GLU A 108 -14.81 2.54 12.94
N MET A 109 -13.75 1.97 13.47
CA MET A 109 -12.36 2.31 13.18
C MET A 109 -11.59 1.04 12.80
N ALA A 110 -10.79 1.10 11.75
CA ALA A 110 -9.89 0.02 11.39
C ALA A 110 -8.44 0.39 11.68
N MET A 111 -7.65 -0.60 12.07
CA MET A 111 -6.24 -0.47 12.38
C MET A 111 -5.47 -1.61 11.73
N ARG A 112 -4.28 -1.33 11.25
CA ARG A 112 -3.32 -2.38 11.01
C ARG A 112 -2.99 -3.09 12.32
N CYS A 113 -2.92 -4.41 12.29
CA CYS A 113 -2.65 -5.23 13.45
C CYS A 113 -1.55 -6.25 13.12
N ASN A 114 -0.33 -5.94 13.52
CA ASN A 114 0.78 -6.86 13.29
C ASN A 114 0.78 -7.99 14.34
N LEU A 115 1.20 -9.18 13.94
CA LEU A 115 1.72 -10.19 14.84
C LEU A 115 3.22 -9.92 15.05
N VAL A 116 3.62 -9.70 16.28
CA VAL A 116 5.01 -9.36 16.65
C VAL A 116 5.61 -10.37 17.60
N CYS A 117 6.95 -10.43 17.67
CA CYS A 117 7.68 -11.17 18.70
C CYS A 117 8.16 -10.23 19.80
N ILE A 118 7.73 -10.50 21.03
CA ILE A 118 8.23 -9.83 22.24
C ILE A 118 9.09 -10.83 23.02
N GLU A 119 10.33 -10.44 23.33
CA GLU A 119 11.28 -11.20 24.09
C GLU A 119 11.89 -10.34 25.20
N ASN A 120 11.90 -10.84 26.43
CA ASN A 120 12.40 -10.10 27.61
C ASN A 120 11.77 -8.69 27.76
N GLY A 121 10.47 -8.57 27.44
CA GLY A 121 9.72 -7.30 27.50
C GLY A 121 10.06 -6.30 26.39
N ARG A 122 10.83 -6.71 25.37
CA ARG A 122 11.22 -5.86 24.23
C ARG A 122 10.62 -6.35 22.94
N ILE A 123 10.30 -5.44 22.03
CA ILE A 123 9.90 -5.79 20.65
C ILE A 123 11.13 -6.35 19.95
N LYS A 124 11.23 -7.69 19.85
CA LYS A 124 12.35 -8.36 19.19
C LYS A 124 12.30 -8.16 17.68
N ASN A 125 11.13 -8.40 17.09
CA ASN A 125 10.89 -8.09 15.70
C ASN A 125 9.39 -7.83 15.44
N HIS A 126 9.13 -7.04 14.42
CA HIS A 126 7.79 -6.59 14.01
C HIS A 126 7.01 -7.59 13.15
N SER A 127 7.66 -8.68 12.73
CA SER A 127 7.13 -9.65 11.76
C SER A 127 6.98 -11.06 12.34
N ALA A 128 7.18 -11.23 13.66
CA ALA A 128 7.21 -12.55 14.31
C ALA A 128 8.14 -13.54 13.59
N GLY A 129 9.35 -13.06 13.17
CA GLY A 129 10.32 -13.87 12.41
C GLY A 129 9.80 -14.28 11.04
N HIS A 130 9.15 -13.37 10.33
CA HIS A 130 8.52 -13.61 9.03
C HIS A 130 7.57 -14.80 9.04
N ILE A 131 6.63 -14.80 10.01
CA ILE A 131 5.62 -15.86 10.14
C ILE A 131 4.89 -16.08 8.80
N SER A 132 4.66 -17.34 8.44
CA SER A 132 3.91 -17.69 7.24
C SER A 132 2.43 -17.29 7.33
N THR A 133 1.82 -16.99 6.19
CA THR A 133 0.39 -16.64 6.14
C THR A 133 -0.49 -17.75 6.73
N ALA A 134 -0.15 -19.01 6.51
CA ALA A 134 -0.90 -20.16 7.06
C ALA A 134 -0.84 -20.21 8.59
N GLU A 135 0.36 -20.10 9.17
CA GLU A 135 0.53 -20.08 10.64
C GLU A 135 -0.17 -18.89 11.27
N ALA A 136 -0.05 -17.70 10.64
CA ALA A 136 -0.67 -16.49 11.12
C ALA A 136 -2.20 -16.53 11.07
N ALA A 137 -2.78 -17.15 10.03
CA ALA A 137 -4.22 -17.32 9.91
C ALA A 137 -4.81 -18.10 11.09
N GLU A 138 -4.15 -19.19 11.53
CA GLU A 138 -4.59 -19.95 12.71
C GLU A 138 -4.57 -19.10 14.00
N LEU A 139 -3.53 -18.24 14.15
CA LEU A 139 -3.42 -17.37 15.32
C LEU A 139 -4.46 -16.25 15.29
N ILE A 140 -4.79 -15.70 14.14
CA ILE A 140 -5.82 -14.65 14.00
C ILE A 140 -7.22 -15.22 14.28
N ASP A 141 -7.53 -16.43 13.82
CA ASP A 141 -8.78 -17.10 14.15
C ASP A 141 -8.91 -17.36 15.64
N PHE A 142 -7.82 -17.79 16.26
CA PHE A 142 -7.77 -17.97 17.69
C PHE A 142 -7.99 -16.64 18.43
N LEU A 143 -7.34 -15.56 18.00
CA LEU A 143 -7.57 -14.21 18.56
C LEU A 143 -9.01 -13.74 18.36
N GLN A 144 -9.60 -13.96 17.18
CA GLN A 144 -11.00 -13.63 16.93
C GLN A 144 -11.93 -14.39 17.88
N LYS A 145 -11.66 -15.66 18.12
CA LYS A 145 -12.45 -16.47 19.04
C LYS A 145 -12.33 -16.04 20.50
N GLU A 146 -11.11 -15.75 20.96
CA GLU A 146 -10.83 -15.51 22.40
C GLU A 146 -10.94 -14.04 22.81
N LEU A 147 -10.68 -13.09 21.89
CA LEU A 147 -10.64 -11.66 22.17
C LEU A 147 -11.64 -10.85 21.30
N GLY A 148 -12.13 -11.46 20.21
CA GLY A 148 -13.13 -10.85 19.33
C GLY A 148 -14.51 -10.81 19.96
N GLY A 149 -15.40 -9.96 19.39
CA GLY A 149 -16.77 -9.80 19.85
C GLY A 149 -17.50 -8.71 19.09
N GLU A 150 -18.53 -8.14 19.69
CA GLU A 150 -19.31 -7.07 19.04
C GLU A 150 -18.50 -5.80 18.78
N ASP A 151 -17.52 -5.52 19.65
CA ASP A 151 -16.75 -4.27 19.64
C ASP A 151 -15.36 -4.40 19.01
N ALA A 152 -14.82 -5.60 18.85
CA ALA A 152 -13.49 -5.83 18.30
C ALA A 152 -13.48 -7.05 17.39
N ASN A 153 -13.01 -6.89 16.16
CA ASN A 153 -12.94 -7.97 15.19
C ASN A 153 -11.57 -8.02 14.52
N PHE A 154 -10.99 -9.23 14.47
CA PHE A 154 -9.71 -9.50 13.84
C PHE A 154 -9.92 -10.13 12.46
N PHE A 155 -9.21 -9.63 11.46
CA PHE A 155 -9.30 -10.13 10.09
C PHE A 155 -7.94 -10.61 9.61
N ARG A 156 -7.93 -11.77 8.95
CA ARG A 156 -6.73 -12.38 8.38
C ARG A 156 -6.19 -11.53 7.23
N GLY A 157 -4.91 -11.24 7.27
CA GLY A 157 -4.15 -10.65 6.18
C GLY A 157 -3.01 -11.58 5.75
N VAL A 158 -1.90 -11.01 5.28
CA VAL A 158 -0.76 -11.76 4.75
C VAL A 158 0.41 -11.73 5.72
N SER A 159 1.00 -12.90 6.01
CA SER A 159 2.15 -13.05 6.92
C SER A 159 1.82 -12.45 8.30
N TYR A 160 2.59 -11.49 8.77
CA TYR A 160 2.40 -10.83 10.05
C TYR A 160 1.41 -9.65 10.02
N ARG A 161 0.90 -9.27 8.84
CA ARG A 161 0.05 -8.09 8.62
C ARG A 161 -1.41 -8.47 8.61
N HIS A 162 -2.17 -8.00 9.59
CA HIS A 162 -3.58 -8.27 9.79
C HIS A 162 -4.33 -6.98 10.08
N LEU A 163 -5.64 -7.07 10.25
CA LEU A 163 -6.50 -5.94 10.54
C LEU A 163 -7.25 -6.17 11.85
N LEU A 164 -7.37 -5.11 12.64
CA LEU A 164 -8.27 -5.00 13.78
C LEU A 164 -9.32 -3.93 13.48
N LYS A 165 -10.59 -4.27 13.60
CA LYS A 165 -11.71 -3.33 13.50
C LYS A 165 -12.33 -3.15 14.88
N LEU A 166 -12.49 -1.89 15.32
CA LEU A 166 -13.12 -1.52 16.57
C LEU A 166 -14.37 -0.71 16.34
N LYS A 167 -15.45 -1.02 17.05
CA LYS A 167 -16.65 -0.23 17.13
C LYS A 167 -16.50 0.84 18.22
N GLY A 168 -16.88 2.07 17.91
CA GLY A 168 -16.80 3.19 18.86
C GLY A 168 -15.38 3.67 19.17
N GLY A 169 -14.37 3.27 18.41
CA GLY A 169 -12.98 3.70 18.64
C GLY A 169 -12.75 5.15 18.22
N ASP A 170 -11.91 5.86 19.01
CA ASP A 170 -11.43 7.21 18.69
C ASP A 170 -10.02 7.11 18.10
N LYS A 171 -9.83 7.55 16.84
CA LYS A 171 -8.54 7.48 16.15
C LYS A 171 -7.47 8.43 16.70
N ARG A 172 -7.84 9.37 17.59
CA ARG A 172 -6.90 10.32 18.22
C ARG A 172 -6.08 9.64 19.32
N VAL A 173 -5.44 8.54 18.95
CA VAL A 173 -4.49 7.79 19.77
C VAL A 173 -3.12 7.79 19.09
N ASP A 174 -2.07 7.87 19.90
CA ASP A 174 -0.68 7.71 19.47
C ASP A 174 -0.33 6.22 19.47
N CYS A 175 -0.01 5.71 18.30
CA CYS A 175 0.33 4.30 18.06
C CYS A 175 1.66 4.22 17.32
N THR A 176 2.68 3.72 17.97
CA THR A 176 4.01 3.58 17.36
C THR A 176 4.06 2.37 16.43
N PRO A 177 4.47 2.54 15.15
CA PRO A 177 4.71 1.41 14.25
C PRO A 177 5.79 0.46 14.81
N PRO A 178 5.56 -0.85 14.86
CA PRO A 178 6.49 -1.77 15.54
C PRO A 178 7.83 -1.93 14.82
N HIS A 179 7.91 -1.59 13.54
CA HIS A 179 9.16 -1.62 12.77
C HIS A 179 10.10 -0.42 13.05
N ASP A 180 9.58 0.65 13.64
CA ASP A 180 10.38 1.83 14.00
C ASP A 180 11.08 1.68 15.36
N VAL A 181 10.66 0.68 16.16
CA VAL A 181 11.09 0.54 17.56
C VAL A 181 11.61 -0.85 17.92
N PRO A 182 12.44 -1.51 17.08
CA PRO A 182 13.04 -2.79 17.45
C PRO A 182 13.94 -2.62 18.67
N GLY A 183 13.88 -3.60 19.59
CA GLY A 183 14.66 -3.59 20.83
C GLY A 183 14.12 -2.69 21.96
N THR A 184 13.08 -1.88 21.71
CA THR A 184 12.46 -1.01 22.71
C THR A 184 11.59 -1.83 23.66
N LEU A 185 11.51 -1.42 24.94
CA LEU A 185 10.57 -1.98 25.89
C LEU A 185 9.14 -1.72 25.41
N PHE A 186 8.35 -2.78 25.21
CA PHE A 186 7.02 -2.63 24.63
C PHE A 186 6.10 -1.72 25.47
N ARG A 187 6.30 -1.69 26.80
CA ARG A 187 5.51 -0.85 27.71
C ARG A 187 5.76 0.65 27.52
N GLU A 188 6.92 1.05 26.99
CA GLU A 188 7.25 2.46 26.74
C GLU A 188 6.56 2.99 25.47
N VAL A 189 6.15 2.10 24.57
CA VAL A 189 5.57 2.41 23.26
C VAL A 189 4.14 1.89 23.08
N MET A 190 3.47 1.57 24.20
CA MET A 190 2.04 1.22 24.18
C MET A 190 1.20 2.42 23.76
N VAL A 191 -0.02 2.13 23.33
CA VAL A 191 -0.97 3.13 22.83
C VAL A 191 -1.26 4.20 23.88
N ARG A 192 -1.22 5.47 23.47
CA ARG A 192 -1.49 6.63 24.35
C ARG A 192 -2.63 7.47 23.77
N PRO A 193 -3.55 7.99 24.60
CA PRO A 193 -4.56 8.93 24.12
C PRO A 193 -3.92 10.29 23.82
N LEU A 194 -4.27 10.88 22.67
CA LEU A 194 -3.88 12.26 22.32
C LEU A 194 -4.85 13.29 22.88
N VAL A 195 -6.05 12.86 23.23
CA VAL A 195 -7.12 13.68 23.82
C VAL A 195 -7.87 12.85 24.88
N PRO A 196 -8.53 13.50 25.86
CA PRO A 196 -9.25 12.78 26.93
C PRO A 196 -10.31 11.80 26.42
N GLU A 197 -11.01 12.12 25.33
CA GLU A 197 -12.04 11.29 24.75
C GLU A 197 -11.50 9.97 24.17
N ALA A 198 -10.22 9.92 23.82
CA ALA A 198 -9.55 8.73 23.28
C ALA A 198 -9.03 7.78 24.38
N VAL A 199 -9.12 8.13 25.66
CA VAL A 199 -8.67 7.27 26.78
C VAL A 199 -9.30 5.87 26.72
N PRO A 200 -10.62 5.71 26.55
CA PRO A 200 -11.23 4.37 26.51
C PRO A 200 -10.69 3.52 25.34
N THR A 201 -10.38 4.16 24.19
CA THR A 201 -9.81 3.47 23.03
C THR A 201 -8.38 3.01 23.32
N ALA A 202 -7.54 3.89 23.89
CA ALA A 202 -6.16 3.53 24.25
C ALA A 202 -6.13 2.40 25.28
N ASP A 203 -6.97 2.46 26.32
CA ASP A 203 -7.07 1.43 27.34
C ASP A 203 -7.52 0.09 26.73
N ARG A 204 -8.51 0.10 25.85
CA ARG A 204 -9.00 -1.10 25.18
C ARG A 204 -7.93 -1.72 24.28
N LEU A 205 -7.20 -0.94 23.50
CA LEU A 205 -6.11 -1.43 22.65
C LEU A 205 -4.99 -2.03 23.50
N ASN A 206 -4.62 -1.37 24.59
CA ASN A 206 -3.60 -1.87 25.51
C ASN A 206 -4.05 -3.16 26.21
N GLU A 207 -5.32 -3.27 26.60
CA GLU A 207 -5.89 -4.51 27.12
C GLU A 207 -5.76 -5.66 26.09
N LEU A 208 -6.11 -5.42 24.82
CA LEU A 208 -6.01 -6.44 23.76
C LEU A 208 -4.55 -6.88 23.56
N ILE A 209 -3.59 -5.93 23.55
CA ILE A 209 -2.16 -6.22 23.46
C ILE A 209 -1.75 -7.15 24.62
N LEU A 210 -2.04 -6.76 25.85
CA LEU A 210 -1.64 -7.52 27.04
C LEU A 210 -2.31 -8.89 27.12
N ARG A 211 -3.59 -8.99 26.78
CA ARG A 211 -4.31 -10.28 26.74
C ARG A 211 -3.75 -11.20 25.66
N SER A 212 -3.41 -10.67 24.49
CA SER A 212 -2.78 -11.47 23.43
C SER A 212 -1.47 -12.12 23.90
N GLN A 213 -0.66 -11.38 24.67
CA GLN A 213 0.60 -11.90 25.25
C GLN A 213 0.37 -13.03 26.29
N GLN A 214 -0.81 -13.10 26.90
CA GLN A 214 -1.16 -14.16 27.84
C GLN A 214 -1.56 -15.45 27.14
N ILE A 215 -2.27 -15.35 25.99
CA ILE A 215 -2.89 -16.50 25.33
C ILE A 215 -2.06 -17.05 24.15
N LEU A 216 -1.44 -16.18 23.35
CA LEU A 216 -0.71 -16.57 22.14
C LEU A 216 0.47 -17.52 22.41
N PRO A 217 1.29 -17.38 23.48
CA PRO A 217 2.43 -18.26 23.73
C PRO A 217 2.03 -19.73 23.87
N SER A 218 0.84 -20.01 24.39
CA SER A 218 0.34 -21.37 24.61
C SER A 218 -0.26 -22.03 23.36
N HIS A 219 -0.47 -21.28 22.27
CA HIS A 219 -1.05 -21.80 21.03
C HIS A 219 -0.11 -22.82 20.36
N PRO A 220 -0.62 -23.92 19.78
CA PRO A 220 0.20 -24.96 19.15
C PRO A 220 1.18 -24.45 18.09
N VAL A 221 0.76 -23.47 17.27
CA VAL A 221 1.63 -22.83 16.27
C VAL A 221 2.87 -22.22 16.95
N ASN A 222 2.70 -21.43 18.01
CA ASN A 222 3.81 -20.79 18.69
C ASN A 222 4.71 -21.79 19.42
N ARG A 223 4.15 -22.83 20.02
CA ARG A 223 4.94 -23.92 20.64
C ARG A 223 5.81 -24.62 19.60
N LYS A 224 5.26 -24.90 18.42
CA LYS A 224 6.00 -25.50 17.30
C LYS A 224 7.11 -24.57 16.83
N ARG A 225 6.82 -23.28 16.62
CA ARG A 225 7.81 -22.28 16.20
C ARG A 225 8.99 -22.20 17.18
N VAL A 226 8.71 -22.13 18.48
CA VAL A 226 9.74 -22.13 19.53
C VAL A 226 10.57 -23.42 19.51
N ALA A 227 9.93 -24.59 19.37
CA ALA A 227 10.64 -25.87 19.26
C ALA A 227 11.54 -25.95 18.01
N GLU A 228 11.20 -25.24 16.94
CA GLU A 228 11.98 -25.12 15.71
C GLU A 228 13.03 -24.00 15.77
N GLY A 229 13.18 -23.30 16.89
CA GLY A 229 14.10 -22.18 17.04
C GLY A 229 13.66 -20.91 16.29
N LYS A 230 12.40 -20.81 15.92
CA LYS A 230 11.80 -19.65 15.27
C LYS A 230 11.17 -18.69 16.29
N ASP A 231 11.12 -17.41 15.97
CA ASP A 231 10.44 -16.42 16.79
C ASP A 231 8.93 -16.68 16.85
N PRO A 232 8.32 -16.75 18.05
CA PRO A 232 6.87 -16.86 18.17
C PRO A 232 6.17 -15.55 17.84
N ALA A 233 4.95 -15.64 17.32
CA ALA A 233 4.03 -14.51 17.21
C ALA A 233 3.24 -14.40 18.54
N ASN A 234 3.85 -13.81 19.55
CA ASN A 234 3.37 -13.85 20.91
C ASN A 234 2.66 -12.57 21.39
N SER A 235 2.48 -11.60 20.50
CA SER A 235 1.70 -10.38 20.77
C SER A 235 1.07 -9.86 19.50
N ILE A 236 -0.09 -9.21 19.62
CA ILE A 236 -0.60 -8.30 18.60
C ILE A 236 0.01 -6.93 18.79
N TRP A 237 0.02 -6.14 17.70
CA TRP A 237 0.43 -4.75 17.73
C TRP A 237 -0.42 -3.91 16.78
N PRO A 238 -1.53 -3.33 17.28
CA PRO A 238 -2.40 -2.45 16.50
C PRO A 238 -1.77 -1.06 16.35
N TRP A 239 -1.84 -0.50 15.13
CA TRP A 239 -1.29 0.81 14.79
C TRP A 239 -1.97 1.42 13.56
N SER A 240 -1.74 2.71 13.32
CA SER A 240 -2.30 3.49 12.19
C SER A 240 -3.82 3.38 12.08
N PRO A 241 -4.57 3.87 13.10
CA PRO A 241 -6.03 3.87 13.09
C PRO A 241 -6.59 4.78 12.01
N GLY A 242 -7.75 4.42 11.47
CA GLY A 242 -8.49 5.25 10.52
C GLY A 242 -9.96 4.90 10.46
N TYR A 243 -10.78 5.92 10.18
CA TYR A 243 -12.19 5.74 9.81
C TYR A 243 -12.33 5.49 8.32
N LYS A 244 -13.53 5.17 7.85
CA LYS A 244 -13.83 5.11 6.42
C LYS A 244 -13.56 6.48 5.78
N PRO A 245 -12.65 6.58 4.80
CA PRO A 245 -12.38 7.84 4.13
C PRO A 245 -13.62 8.42 3.45
N ARG A 246 -13.81 9.71 3.54
CA ARG A 246 -14.85 10.43 2.80
C ARG A 246 -14.32 10.79 1.41
N MET A 247 -14.10 9.77 0.60
CA MET A 247 -13.58 9.92 -0.76
C MET A 247 -14.74 9.88 -1.76
N GLU A 248 -14.81 10.92 -2.61
CA GLU A 248 -15.60 10.84 -3.83
C GLU A 248 -14.91 9.89 -4.82
N THR A 249 -15.66 9.05 -5.48
CA THR A 249 -15.11 8.17 -6.53
C THR A 249 -14.61 8.95 -7.73
N LEU A 250 -13.77 8.35 -8.57
CA LEU A 250 -13.34 8.98 -9.83
C LEU A 250 -14.52 9.19 -10.80
N ALA A 251 -15.58 8.40 -10.65
CA ALA A 251 -16.82 8.59 -11.39
C ALA A 251 -17.51 9.91 -11.01
N GLU A 252 -17.62 10.19 -9.71
CA GLU A 252 -18.22 11.42 -9.19
C GLU A 252 -17.36 12.65 -9.50
N ARG A 253 -16.06 12.55 -9.38
CA ARG A 253 -15.13 13.68 -9.60
C ARG A 253 -14.87 14.01 -11.06
N TYR A 254 -14.67 13.00 -11.89
CA TYR A 254 -14.16 13.14 -13.25
C TYR A 254 -15.04 12.50 -14.33
N GLY A 255 -16.18 11.89 -13.94
CA GLY A 255 -17.05 11.19 -14.87
C GLY A 255 -16.47 9.88 -15.42
N ILE A 256 -15.45 9.32 -14.79
CA ILE A 256 -14.84 8.03 -15.15
C ILE A 256 -15.79 6.93 -14.68
N LYS A 257 -16.53 6.34 -15.62
CA LYS A 257 -17.62 5.39 -15.29
C LYS A 257 -17.13 4.05 -14.80
N SER A 258 -15.96 3.61 -15.27
CA SER A 258 -15.39 2.32 -14.92
C SER A 258 -13.87 2.37 -14.92
N GLY A 259 -13.24 1.72 -13.95
CA GLY A 259 -11.80 1.67 -13.87
C GLY A 259 -11.27 0.52 -13.03
N VAL A 260 -9.99 0.24 -13.18
CA VAL A 260 -9.30 -0.79 -12.41
C VAL A 260 -8.02 -0.24 -11.78
N VAL A 261 -7.62 -0.85 -10.66
CA VAL A 261 -6.30 -0.68 -10.05
C VAL A 261 -5.54 -2.00 -10.13
N ILE A 262 -4.31 -1.94 -10.64
CA ILE A 262 -3.38 -3.06 -10.76
C ILE A 262 -2.17 -2.74 -9.91
N SER A 263 -2.09 -3.36 -8.74
CA SER A 263 -0.99 -3.20 -7.78
C SER A 263 -0.85 -4.46 -6.95
N ALA A 264 0.38 -4.79 -6.55
CA ALA A 264 0.66 -5.83 -5.56
C ALA A 264 0.66 -5.28 -4.11
N VAL A 265 0.56 -3.96 -3.95
CA VAL A 265 0.59 -3.28 -2.66
C VAL A 265 -0.84 -3.06 -2.17
N ASP A 266 -1.19 -3.66 -1.03
CA ASP A 266 -2.54 -3.60 -0.46
C ASP A 266 -3.02 -2.16 -0.22
N LEU A 267 -2.11 -1.30 0.23
CA LEU A 267 -2.37 0.11 0.46
C LEU A 267 -2.88 0.82 -0.81
N ILE A 268 -2.23 0.58 -1.94
CA ILE A 268 -2.59 1.16 -3.24
C ILE A 268 -3.91 0.57 -3.77
N ARG A 269 -4.11 -0.74 -3.55
CA ARG A 269 -5.38 -1.40 -3.87
C ARG A 269 -6.54 -0.78 -3.08
N GLY A 270 -6.33 -0.52 -1.79
CA GLY A 270 -7.31 0.13 -0.92
C GLY A 270 -7.67 1.55 -1.36
N ILE A 271 -6.68 2.36 -1.75
CA ILE A 271 -6.91 3.67 -2.36
C ILE A 271 -7.77 3.52 -3.62
N GLY A 272 -7.42 2.56 -4.48
CA GLY A 272 -8.20 2.28 -5.69
C GLY A 272 -9.66 1.92 -5.39
N VAL A 273 -9.91 1.08 -4.39
CA VAL A 273 -11.28 0.69 -3.97
C VAL A 273 -12.09 1.91 -3.53
N TYR A 274 -11.53 2.77 -2.66
CA TYR A 274 -12.22 4.00 -2.26
C TYR A 274 -12.39 5.00 -3.40
N ALA A 275 -11.48 5.00 -4.36
CA ALA A 275 -11.62 5.79 -5.60
C ALA A 275 -12.66 5.22 -6.58
N GLY A 276 -13.31 4.10 -6.26
CA GLY A 276 -14.29 3.42 -7.12
C GLY A 276 -13.67 2.54 -8.20
N LEU A 277 -12.41 2.17 -8.07
CA LEU A 277 -11.72 1.27 -8.99
C LEU A 277 -11.83 -0.19 -8.51
N ARG A 278 -11.94 -1.12 -9.46
CA ARG A 278 -11.92 -2.54 -9.19
C ARG A 278 -10.47 -3.05 -9.12
N PRO A 279 -10.04 -3.68 -8.02
CA PRO A 279 -8.75 -4.33 -7.96
C PRO A 279 -8.66 -5.49 -8.96
N VAL A 280 -7.51 -5.61 -9.64
CA VAL A 280 -7.19 -6.74 -10.51
C VAL A 280 -6.02 -7.49 -9.92
N GLU A 281 -6.21 -8.77 -9.69
CA GLU A 281 -5.14 -9.65 -9.22
C GLU A 281 -4.35 -10.17 -10.42
N VAL A 282 -3.02 -10.18 -10.27
CA VAL A 282 -2.09 -10.68 -11.27
C VAL A 282 -1.22 -11.73 -10.61
N GLU A 283 -1.24 -12.94 -11.14
CA GLU A 283 -0.42 -14.04 -10.64
C GLU A 283 1.07 -13.69 -10.73
N GLY A 284 1.81 -13.92 -9.64
CA GLY A 284 3.23 -13.58 -9.54
C GLY A 284 3.52 -12.08 -9.42
N ALA A 285 2.50 -11.23 -9.25
CA ALA A 285 2.73 -9.84 -8.92
C ALA A 285 3.18 -9.68 -7.47
N THR A 286 4.31 -9.01 -7.30
CA THR A 286 4.89 -8.63 -6.00
C THR A 286 5.14 -7.13 -5.96
N GLY A 287 5.46 -6.58 -4.78
CA GLY A 287 6.02 -5.22 -4.64
C GLY A 287 7.50 -5.15 -4.99
N LEU A 288 8.17 -6.28 -5.23
CA LEU A 288 9.61 -6.38 -5.41
C LEU A 288 10.03 -6.23 -6.89
N TYR A 289 11.33 -6.20 -7.11
CA TYR A 289 11.95 -6.05 -8.43
C TYR A 289 11.78 -7.27 -9.35
N ASP A 290 11.44 -8.43 -8.83
CA ASP A 290 11.15 -9.67 -9.56
C ASP A 290 9.66 -9.85 -9.88
N THR A 291 8.86 -8.83 -9.67
CA THR A 291 7.40 -8.83 -9.95
C THR A 291 7.10 -9.26 -11.39
N ASN A 292 5.92 -9.85 -11.62
CA ASN A 292 5.42 -10.18 -12.95
C ASN A 292 4.99 -8.91 -13.71
N TYR A 293 5.96 -8.20 -14.31
CA TYR A 293 5.72 -6.99 -15.10
C TYR A 293 4.81 -7.25 -16.29
N GLU A 294 5.08 -8.35 -17.03
CA GLU A 294 4.34 -8.74 -18.24
C GLU A 294 2.88 -9.05 -17.92
N GLY A 295 2.63 -9.76 -16.82
CA GLY A 295 1.27 -10.03 -16.34
C GLY A 295 0.50 -8.77 -15.97
N LYS A 296 1.17 -7.83 -15.29
CA LYS A 296 0.57 -6.52 -14.97
C LYS A 296 0.22 -5.72 -16.23
N VAL A 297 1.10 -5.72 -17.24
CA VAL A 297 0.87 -5.06 -18.52
C VAL A 297 -0.28 -5.71 -19.28
N GLN A 298 -0.30 -7.04 -19.35
CA GLN A 298 -1.38 -7.77 -20.02
C GLN A 298 -2.74 -7.45 -19.37
N ALA A 299 -2.80 -7.47 -18.04
CA ALA A 299 -4.01 -7.09 -17.31
C ALA A 299 -4.45 -5.64 -17.59
N ALA A 300 -3.51 -4.71 -17.74
CA ALA A 300 -3.80 -3.32 -18.08
C ALA A 300 -4.36 -3.20 -19.51
N ILE A 301 -3.77 -3.88 -20.48
CA ILE A 301 -4.26 -3.90 -21.87
C ILE A 301 -5.67 -4.50 -21.95
N GLU A 302 -5.91 -5.63 -21.29
CA GLU A 302 -7.23 -6.26 -21.23
C GLU A 302 -8.27 -5.35 -20.58
N ALA A 303 -7.90 -4.70 -19.47
CA ALA A 303 -8.78 -3.75 -18.80
C ALA A 303 -9.14 -2.56 -19.70
N LEU A 304 -8.22 -2.05 -20.50
CA LEU A 304 -8.48 -0.96 -21.44
C LEU A 304 -9.49 -1.32 -22.54
N HIS A 305 -9.80 -2.61 -22.79
CA HIS A 305 -10.87 -2.99 -23.71
C HIS A 305 -12.26 -2.75 -23.12
N THR A 306 -12.42 -2.85 -21.82
CA THR A 306 -13.72 -2.85 -21.13
C THR A 306 -13.93 -1.71 -20.13
N HIS A 307 -12.86 -1.05 -19.69
CA HIS A 307 -12.90 0.03 -18.71
C HIS A 307 -12.38 1.35 -19.30
N ASP A 308 -12.79 2.46 -18.70
CA ASP A 308 -12.41 3.82 -19.13
C ASP A 308 -11.06 4.25 -18.52
N PHE A 309 -10.66 3.63 -17.39
CA PHE A 309 -9.49 4.03 -16.63
C PHE A 309 -8.72 2.83 -16.07
N VAL A 310 -7.39 2.92 -16.14
CA VAL A 310 -6.46 1.95 -15.53
C VAL A 310 -5.45 2.71 -14.66
N TYR A 311 -5.32 2.29 -13.40
CA TYR A 311 -4.23 2.70 -12.52
C TYR A 311 -3.26 1.54 -12.38
N LEU A 312 -2.11 1.62 -13.03
CA LEU A 312 -1.06 0.60 -13.02
C LEU A 312 0.10 1.07 -12.16
N HIS A 313 0.33 0.35 -11.07
CA HIS A 313 1.35 0.68 -10.07
C HIS A 313 2.49 -0.34 -10.08
N ILE A 314 3.73 0.16 -10.13
CA ILE A 314 4.98 -0.61 -10.10
C ILE A 314 5.84 -0.08 -8.95
N GLU A 315 6.06 -0.89 -7.91
CA GLU A 315 6.77 -0.56 -6.67
C GLU A 315 8.29 -0.76 -6.76
N ALA A 316 8.75 -1.57 -7.70
CA ALA A 316 10.11 -2.11 -7.76
C ALA A 316 11.25 -1.11 -7.56
N SER A 317 11.12 0.12 -8.08
CA SER A 317 12.14 1.16 -7.93
C SER A 317 12.16 1.80 -6.55
N ASP A 318 11.04 1.78 -5.82
CA ASP A 318 10.96 2.21 -4.44
C ASP A 318 11.68 1.24 -3.51
N GLU A 319 11.41 -0.05 -3.64
CA GLU A 319 12.10 -1.09 -2.87
C GLU A 319 13.61 -1.09 -3.11
N ALA A 320 14.06 -0.94 -4.37
CA ALA A 320 15.46 -0.81 -4.68
C ALA A 320 16.10 0.44 -4.01
N GLY A 321 15.33 1.52 -3.86
CA GLY A 321 15.71 2.71 -3.11
C GLY A 321 15.86 2.43 -1.61
N HIS A 322 14.92 1.69 -1.01
CA HIS A 322 14.97 1.28 0.39
C HIS A 322 16.15 0.35 0.71
N GLU A 323 16.52 -0.53 -0.23
CA GLU A 323 17.70 -1.39 -0.09
C GLU A 323 19.01 -0.62 -0.27
N GLY A 324 18.99 0.59 -0.81
CA GLY A 324 20.18 1.38 -1.14
C GLY A 324 21.01 0.79 -2.29
N ASP A 325 20.43 -0.10 -3.10
CA ASP A 325 21.11 -0.72 -4.24
C ASP A 325 20.94 0.15 -5.49
N VAL A 326 21.97 0.94 -5.78
CA VAL A 326 22.00 1.89 -6.92
C VAL A 326 21.88 1.18 -8.27
N ASP A 327 22.54 0.04 -8.45
CA ASP A 327 22.52 -0.70 -9.73
C ASP A 327 21.15 -1.36 -9.93
N LEU A 328 20.56 -1.88 -8.87
CA LEU A 328 19.22 -2.42 -8.90
C LEU A 328 18.20 -1.32 -9.22
N LYS A 329 18.34 -0.13 -8.62
CA LYS A 329 17.44 1.00 -8.89
C LYS A 329 17.47 1.42 -10.35
N VAL A 330 18.65 1.55 -10.95
CA VAL A 330 18.77 1.82 -12.40
C VAL A 330 18.07 0.73 -13.21
N ARG A 331 18.31 -0.54 -12.91
CA ARG A 331 17.68 -1.68 -13.61
C ARG A 331 16.15 -1.69 -13.47
N THR A 332 15.61 -1.35 -12.31
CA THR A 332 14.14 -1.30 -12.11
C THR A 332 13.48 -0.18 -12.90
N VAL A 333 14.17 0.95 -13.10
CA VAL A 333 13.74 2.02 -14.03
C VAL A 333 13.74 1.54 -15.47
N GLU A 334 14.79 0.81 -15.88
CA GLU A 334 14.87 0.19 -17.21
C GLU A 334 13.78 -0.88 -17.41
N TYR A 335 13.46 -1.68 -16.37
CA TYR A 335 12.34 -2.64 -16.43
C TYR A 335 10.99 -1.94 -16.62
N LEU A 336 10.77 -0.81 -15.95
CA LEU A 336 9.58 -0.01 -16.15
C LEU A 336 9.48 0.48 -17.60
N ASP A 337 10.58 0.93 -18.19
CA ASP A 337 10.61 1.35 -19.60
C ASP A 337 10.35 0.18 -20.56
N HIS A 338 11.20 -0.85 -20.51
CA HIS A 338 11.23 -1.91 -21.52
C HIS A 338 10.11 -2.94 -21.35
N ARG A 339 9.76 -3.28 -20.11
CA ARG A 339 8.80 -4.36 -19.79
C ARG A 339 7.39 -3.84 -19.51
N VAL A 340 7.21 -2.53 -19.27
CA VAL A 340 5.89 -1.95 -18.99
C VAL A 340 5.51 -0.93 -20.06
N LEU A 341 6.25 0.18 -20.19
CA LEU A 341 5.85 1.27 -21.08
C LEU A 341 5.93 0.90 -22.54
N LYS A 342 7.01 0.28 -22.98
CA LYS A 342 7.18 -0.11 -24.39
C LYS A 342 6.04 -0.99 -24.90
N PRO A 343 5.68 -2.13 -24.23
CA PRO A 343 4.57 -2.96 -24.70
C PRO A 343 3.20 -2.28 -24.57
N LEU A 344 2.99 -1.41 -23.58
CA LEU A 344 1.75 -0.63 -23.49
C LEU A 344 1.62 0.34 -24.67
N ILE A 345 2.66 1.10 -25.00
CA ILE A 345 2.68 2.03 -26.13
C ILE A 345 2.39 1.26 -27.41
N ASP A 346 3.05 0.12 -27.63
CA ASP A 346 2.86 -0.70 -28.82
C ASP A 346 1.41 -1.22 -28.95
N ALA A 347 0.77 -1.54 -27.82
CA ALA A 347 -0.61 -2.03 -27.81
C ALA A 347 -1.64 -0.93 -28.09
N VAL A 348 -1.44 0.28 -27.52
CA VAL A 348 -2.42 1.38 -27.66
C VAL A 348 -2.21 2.20 -28.94
N SER A 349 -1.07 2.04 -29.61
CA SER A 349 -0.75 2.75 -30.89
C SER A 349 -1.27 2.01 -32.11
N ARG A 350 -1.75 0.78 -31.98
CA ARG A 350 -2.35 -0.05 -33.04
C ARG A 350 -3.84 0.21 -33.15
#